data_35307fe1b221e7101c0483cfca8b423c
#
_entry.id   35307fe1b221e7101c0483cfca8b423c
#
_cell.length_a   1.000
_cell.length_b   1.000
_cell.length_c   1.000
_cell.angle_alpha   90.00
_cell.angle_beta   90.00
_cell.angle_gamma   90.00
#
_symmetry.space_group_name_H-M   'P 1'
#
loop_
_entity.id
_entity.type
_entity.pdbx_description
1 polymer ?
#
loop_
_entity_poly.entity_id
_entity_poly.type
_entity_poly.pdbx_seq_one_letter_code
_entity_poly.pdbx_strand_id
1 'polypeptide(L)'
;PLDFEQKAEVLNVLDSYNAAMREQGAEDKVIQYTDVVGTLMTSVTRIINMISNMLVAFVSISLVVSSIMIGIITYISVLERRKEIGILRAIGASKRNISEVFNAETFIIGLCSGLMGIGLSRLLLIPGNMLIQKIAVGTSVVAVLPWKAAVVLVALATVLTILGGFIPAKTASRSDPVKALRAE
;
A
#
# COMPACT_ATOMS: atom_id res chain seq x y z
N PRO A 1 9.85 -20.94 -32.09
CA PRO A 1 10.17 -19.92 -31.08
C PRO A 1 10.59 -20.68 -29.84
N LEU A 2 11.86 -20.51 -29.42
CA LEU A 2 12.39 -21.09 -28.20
C LEU A 2 11.60 -20.53 -27.00
N ASP A 3 11.09 -21.40 -26.13
CA ASP A 3 10.46 -21.01 -24.90
C ASP A 3 11.50 -20.38 -23.95
N PHE A 4 11.09 -19.51 -23.03
CA PHE A 4 12.01 -18.82 -22.12
C PHE A 4 12.83 -19.78 -21.25
N GLU A 5 12.27 -20.93 -20.86
CA GLU A 5 13.00 -21.97 -20.13
C GLU A 5 14.10 -22.61 -21.00
N GLN A 6 13.79 -22.96 -22.23
CA GLN A 6 14.76 -23.51 -23.20
C GLN A 6 15.88 -22.51 -23.51
N LYS A 7 15.56 -21.21 -23.56
CA LYS A 7 16.57 -20.15 -23.74
C LYS A 7 17.54 -20.08 -22.59
N ALA A 8 17.08 -20.14 -21.34
CA ALA A 8 17.95 -20.12 -20.17
C ALA A 8 18.90 -21.32 -20.13
N GLU A 9 18.42 -22.50 -20.53
CA GLU A 9 19.23 -23.71 -20.63
C GLU A 9 20.32 -23.58 -21.70
N VAL A 10 19.97 -23.08 -22.89
CA VAL A 10 20.93 -22.82 -23.98
C VAL A 10 22.01 -21.82 -23.56
N LEU A 11 21.64 -20.74 -22.87
CA LEU A 11 22.60 -19.76 -22.38
C LEU A 11 23.55 -20.36 -21.34
N ASN A 12 23.05 -21.17 -20.41
CA ASN A 12 23.89 -21.89 -19.43
C ASN A 12 24.89 -22.85 -20.10
N VAL A 13 24.47 -23.57 -21.14
CA VAL A 13 25.35 -24.45 -21.91
C VAL A 13 26.42 -23.64 -22.64
N LEU A 14 26.06 -22.52 -23.26
CA LEU A 14 27.01 -21.63 -23.93
C LEU A 14 28.02 -21.01 -22.95
N ASP A 15 27.58 -20.60 -21.78
CA ASP A 15 28.46 -20.05 -20.75
C ASP A 15 29.41 -21.08 -20.19
N SER A 16 28.95 -22.33 -19.94
CA SER A 16 29.78 -23.42 -19.49
C SER A 16 30.83 -23.82 -20.55
N TYR A 17 30.43 -23.86 -21.81
CA TYR A 17 31.34 -24.11 -22.92
C TYR A 17 32.41 -23.00 -23.03
N ASN A 18 32.00 -21.76 -22.99
CA ASN A 18 32.91 -20.61 -23.05
C ASN A 18 33.90 -20.58 -21.87
N ALA A 19 33.44 -20.94 -20.68
CA ALA A 19 34.31 -21.07 -19.50
C ALA A 19 35.37 -22.16 -19.71
N ALA A 20 34.98 -23.34 -20.20
CA ALA A 20 35.90 -24.44 -20.51
C ALA A 20 36.92 -24.06 -21.59
N MET A 21 36.52 -23.33 -22.64
CA MET A 21 37.43 -22.89 -23.71
C MET A 21 38.42 -21.83 -23.19
N ARG A 22 38.05 -20.96 -22.31
CA ARG A 22 38.96 -19.98 -21.68
C ARG A 22 39.97 -20.66 -20.76
N GLU A 23 39.57 -21.67 -19.99
CA GLU A 23 40.50 -22.48 -19.16
C GLU A 23 41.54 -23.24 -20.00
N GLN A 24 41.18 -23.66 -21.21
CA GLN A 24 42.07 -24.33 -22.14
C GLN A 24 42.95 -23.37 -22.98
N GLY A 25 42.80 -22.05 -22.77
CA GLY A 25 43.54 -21.03 -23.54
C GLY A 25 43.13 -20.92 -25.01
N ALA A 26 41.99 -21.49 -25.38
CA ALA A 26 41.47 -21.50 -26.75
C ALA A 26 40.47 -20.32 -26.94
N GLU A 27 40.95 -19.09 -26.83
CA GLU A 27 40.15 -17.88 -26.94
C GLU A 27 39.49 -17.70 -28.32
N ASP A 28 40.12 -18.27 -29.37
CA ASP A 28 39.58 -18.30 -30.72
C ASP A 28 38.31 -19.14 -30.90
N LYS A 29 38.02 -20.03 -29.95
CA LYS A 29 36.85 -20.90 -29.94
C LYS A 29 35.72 -20.41 -29.04
N VAL A 30 35.89 -19.25 -28.36
CA VAL A 30 34.86 -18.67 -27.53
C VAL A 30 33.70 -18.12 -28.40
N ILE A 31 32.50 -18.62 -28.17
CA ILE A 31 31.32 -18.20 -28.88
C ILE A 31 30.81 -16.85 -28.28
N GLN A 32 30.93 -15.80 -29.05
CA GLN A 32 30.35 -14.50 -28.66
C GLN A 32 28.87 -14.49 -29.04
N TYR A 33 28.02 -14.32 -28.04
CA TYR A 33 26.59 -14.14 -28.23
C TYR A 33 26.13 -12.90 -27.49
N THR A 34 25.10 -12.25 -28.01
CA THR A 34 24.45 -11.11 -27.38
C THR A 34 22.98 -11.43 -27.16
N ASP A 35 22.58 -11.48 -25.90
CA ASP A 35 21.17 -11.64 -25.53
C ASP A 35 20.44 -10.31 -25.63
N VAL A 36 20.05 -9.93 -26.85
CA VAL A 36 19.30 -8.70 -27.12
C VAL A 36 17.94 -8.72 -26.44
N VAL A 37 17.24 -9.86 -26.47
CA VAL A 37 15.91 -10.00 -25.88
C VAL A 37 15.98 -9.90 -24.34
N GLY A 38 16.95 -10.56 -23.71
CA GLY A 38 17.15 -10.45 -22.25
C GLY A 38 17.51 -9.04 -21.82
N THR A 39 18.36 -8.37 -22.58
CA THR A 39 18.75 -6.97 -22.31
C THR A 39 17.55 -6.03 -22.46
N LEU A 40 16.72 -6.21 -23.48
CA LEU A 40 15.49 -5.43 -23.66
C LEU A 40 14.49 -5.68 -22.53
N MET A 41 14.27 -6.96 -22.18
CA MET A 41 13.36 -7.33 -21.06
C MET A 41 13.84 -6.76 -19.73
N THR A 42 15.14 -6.80 -19.46
CA THR A 42 15.73 -6.19 -18.26
C THR A 42 15.52 -4.68 -18.24
N SER A 43 15.71 -4.03 -19.37
CA SER A 43 15.51 -2.59 -19.51
C SER A 43 14.06 -2.19 -19.30
N VAL A 44 13.12 -2.90 -19.92
CA VAL A 44 11.68 -2.70 -19.73
C VAL A 44 11.28 -2.93 -18.25
N THR A 45 11.74 -4.01 -17.64
CA THR A 45 11.47 -4.30 -16.22
C THR A 45 12.03 -3.20 -15.31
N ARG A 46 13.22 -2.66 -15.62
CA ARG A 46 13.80 -1.54 -14.86
C ARG A 46 12.93 -0.29 -14.95
N ILE A 47 12.43 0.05 -16.14
CA ILE A 47 11.53 1.20 -16.35
C ILE A 47 10.23 1.00 -15.59
N ILE A 48 9.62 -0.19 -15.67
CA ILE A 48 8.39 -0.52 -14.94
C ILE A 48 8.60 -0.39 -13.43
N ASN A 49 9.70 -0.91 -12.90
CA ASN A 49 10.03 -0.83 -11.48
C ASN A 49 10.27 0.62 -11.03
N MET A 50 10.91 1.43 -11.86
CA MET A 50 11.12 2.86 -11.58
C MET A 50 9.78 3.60 -11.49
N ILE A 51 8.88 3.41 -12.46
CA ILE A 51 7.54 4.01 -12.45
C ILE A 51 6.74 3.52 -11.25
N SER A 52 6.77 2.22 -10.96
CA SER A 52 6.07 1.63 -9.81
C SER A 52 6.57 2.23 -8.49
N ASN A 53 7.88 2.38 -8.32
CA ASN A 53 8.45 2.99 -7.11
C ASN A 53 8.07 4.46 -6.96
N MET A 54 8.03 5.22 -8.07
CA MET A 54 7.51 6.59 -8.06
C MET A 54 6.04 6.63 -7.60
N LEU A 55 5.19 5.78 -8.19
CA LEU A 55 3.77 5.73 -7.82
C LEU A 55 3.59 5.36 -6.33
N VAL A 56 4.35 4.38 -5.84
CA VAL A 56 4.34 4.00 -4.42
C VAL A 56 4.76 5.16 -3.53
N ALA A 57 5.78 5.92 -3.91
CA ALA A 57 6.22 7.10 -3.17
C ALA A 57 5.10 8.18 -3.10
N PHE A 58 4.45 8.50 -4.22
CA PHE A 58 3.32 9.44 -4.25
C PHE A 58 2.16 8.98 -3.37
N VAL A 59 1.78 7.70 -3.46
CA VAL A 59 0.71 7.13 -2.63
C VAL A 59 1.10 7.17 -1.15
N SER A 60 2.35 6.89 -0.81
CA SER A 60 2.83 6.95 0.58
C SER A 60 2.72 8.35 1.17
N ILE A 61 3.10 9.38 0.41
CA ILE A 61 2.93 10.78 0.84
C ILE A 61 1.45 11.11 1.04
N SER A 62 0.59 10.69 0.10
CA SER A 62 -0.87 10.88 0.18
C SER A 62 -1.47 10.23 1.43
N LEU A 63 -1.01 9.02 1.79
CA LEU A 63 -1.43 8.31 3.00
C LEU A 63 -1.02 9.06 4.28
N VAL A 64 0.18 9.61 4.33
CA VAL A 64 0.64 10.43 5.47
C VAL A 64 -0.25 11.66 5.63
N VAL A 65 -0.49 12.41 4.54
CA VAL A 65 -1.37 13.59 4.57
C VAL A 65 -2.79 13.22 5.02
N SER A 66 -3.34 12.12 4.50
CA SER A 66 -4.67 11.62 4.90
C SER A 66 -4.71 11.26 6.39
N SER A 67 -3.67 10.63 6.92
CA SER A 67 -3.58 10.29 8.36
C SER A 67 -3.57 11.55 9.24
N ILE A 68 -2.84 12.59 8.82
CA ILE A 68 -2.83 13.88 9.53
C ILE A 68 -4.24 14.52 9.49
N MET A 69 -4.91 14.49 8.34
CA MET A 69 -6.25 15.03 8.20
C MET A 69 -7.26 14.33 9.10
N ILE A 70 -7.21 12.99 9.17
CA ILE A 70 -8.02 12.20 10.11
C ILE A 70 -7.77 12.67 11.55
N GLY A 71 -6.52 12.88 11.92
CA GLY A 71 -6.16 13.41 13.24
C GLY A 71 -6.78 14.78 13.53
N ILE A 72 -6.76 15.69 12.56
CA ILE A 72 -7.36 17.03 12.69
C ILE A 72 -8.88 16.93 12.85
N ILE A 73 -9.56 16.15 12.00
CA ILE A 73 -11.01 15.97 12.05
C ILE A 73 -11.43 15.36 13.39
N THR A 74 -10.74 14.32 13.84
CA THR A 74 -11.01 13.69 15.14
C THR A 74 -10.76 14.66 16.29
N TYR A 75 -9.73 15.49 16.20
CA TYR A 75 -9.46 16.54 17.21
C TYR A 75 -10.60 17.57 17.29
N ILE A 76 -11.10 18.04 16.17
CA ILE A 76 -12.24 18.96 16.10
C ILE A 76 -13.49 18.31 16.70
N SER A 77 -13.80 17.07 16.32
CA SER A 77 -14.92 16.31 16.87
C SER A 77 -14.85 16.18 18.40
N VAL A 78 -13.65 15.96 18.95
CA VAL A 78 -13.41 15.95 20.40
C VAL A 78 -13.69 17.30 21.03
N LEU A 79 -13.31 18.41 20.38
CA LEU A 79 -13.57 19.76 20.88
C LEU A 79 -15.06 20.05 20.93
N GLU A 80 -15.82 19.67 19.90
CA GLU A 80 -17.26 19.85 19.83
C GLU A 80 -18.01 19.08 20.92
N ARG A 81 -17.53 17.87 21.26
CA ARG A 81 -18.15 16.99 22.29
C ARG A 81 -17.58 17.16 23.69
N ARG A 82 -16.80 18.21 23.96
CA ARG A 82 -16.15 18.42 25.28
C ARG A 82 -17.11 18.38 26.45
N LYS A 83 -18.31 19.00 26.31
CA LYS A 83 -19.33 19.05 27.34
C LYS A 83 -19.88 17.66 27.67
N GLU A 84 -20.15 16.84 26.66
CA GLU A 84 -20.60 15.45 26.82
C GLU A 84 -19.53 14.61 27.54
N ILE A 85 -18.26 14.74 27.11
CA ILE A 85 -17.13 14.07 27.74
C ILE A 85 -16.98 14.50 29.21
N GLY A 86 -17.18 15.79 29.49
CA GLY A 86 -17.16 16.34 30.84
C GLY A 86 -18.23 15.73 31.73
N ILE A 87 -19.45 15.60 31.24
CA ILE A 87 -20.58 14.96 31.93
C ILE A 87 -20.26 13.49 32.23
N LEU A 88 -19.82 12.72 31.21
CA LEU A 88 -19.46 11.32 31.37
C LEU A 88 -18.39 11.14 32.46
N ARG A 89 -17.42 12.04 32.52
CA ARG A 89 -16.38 12.01 33.54
C ARG A 89 -16.88 12.40 34.92
N ALA A 90 -17.84 13.32 35.00
CA ALA A 90 -18.45 13.73 36.27
C ALA A 90 -19.27 12.59 36.91
N ILE A 91 -19.91 11.74 36.07
CA ILE A 91 -20.63 10.54 36.55
C ILE A 91 -19.69 9.33 36.76
N GLY A 92 -18.37 9.48 36.61
CA GLY A 92 -17.39 8.46 37.00
C GLY A 92 -16.72 7.69 35.87
N ALA A 93 -16.92 8.06 34.59
CA ALA A 93 -16.21 7.43 33.49
C ALA A 93 -14.70 7.64 33.60
N SER A 94 -13.94 6.56 33.45
CA SER A 94 -12.48 6.60 33.50
C SER A 94 -11.90 7.23 32.23
N LYS A 95 -10.69 7.81 32.33
CA LYS A 95 -9.96 8.32 31.15
C LYS A 95 -9.78 7.26 30.08
N ARG A 96 -9.60 6.01 30.50
CA ARG A 96 -9.40 4.88 29.62
C ARG A 96 -10.66 4.56 28.81
N ASN A 97 -11.82 4.53 29.45
CA ASN A 97 -13.10 4.27 28.78
C ASN A 97 -13.38 5.31 27.69
N ILE A 98 -13.09 6.59 27.95
CA ILE A 98 -13.25 7.65 26.95
C ILE A 98 -12.30 7.44 25.78
N SER A 99 -11.02 7.15 26.05
CA SER A 99 -10.04 6.87 24.98
C SER A 99 -10.42 5.63 24.15
N GLU A 100 -10.97 4.59 24.79
CA GLU A 100 -11.41 3.37 24.10
C GLU A 100 -12.58 3.63 23.13
N VAL A 101 -13.51 4.53 23.48
CA VAL A 101 -14.61 4.92 22.58
C VAL A 101 -14.07 5.59 21.32
N PHE A 102 -13.16 6.57 21.43
CA PHE A 102 -12.57 7.23 20.26
C PHE A 102 -11.66 6.28 19.45
N ASN A 103 -10.94 5.36 20.11
CA ASN A 103 -10.16 4.35 19.41
C ASN A 103 -11.06 3.36 18.64
N ALA A 104 -12.21 2.99 19.21
CA ALA A 104 -13.18 2.16 18.50
C ALA A 104 -13.79 2.87 17.30
N GLU A 105 -14.10 4.17 17.43
CA GLU A 105 -14.59 5.00 16.33
C GLU A 105 -13.57 5.05 15.18
N THR A 106 -12.31 5.35 15.47
CA THR A 106 -11.23 5.38 14.46
C THR A 106 -10.96 4.01 13.84
N PHE A 107 -11.08 2.92 14.61
CA PHE A 107 -10.98 1.56 14.10
C PHE A 107 -12.09 1.25 13.08
N ILE A 108 -13.34 1.57 13.42
CA ILE A 108 -14.50 1.37 12.53
C ILE A 108 -14.33 2.18 11.24
N ILE A 109 -13.93 3.46 11.34
CA ILE A 109 -13.68 4.31 10.19
C ILE A 109 -12.58 3.71 9.31
N GLY A 110 -11.47 3.28 9.90
CA GLY A 110 -10.35 2.68 9.15
C GLY A 110 -10.74 1.37 8.44
N LEU A 111 -11.48 0.53 9.13
CA LEU A 111 -11.97 -0.74 8.56
C LEU A 111 -12.96 -0.51 7.42
N CYS A 112 -13.96 0.34 7.63
CA CYS A 112 -14.97 0.65 6.61
C CYS A 112 -14.34 1.33 5.39
N SER A 113 -13.47 2.32 5.58
CA SER A 113 -12.78 3.00 4.48
C SER A 113 -11.87 2.07 3.69
N GLY A 114 -11.15 1.18 4.38
CA GLY A 114 -10.34 0.14 3.74
C GLY A 114 -11.16 -0.83 2.89
N LEU A 115 -12.29 -1.31 3.42
CA LEU A 115 -13.21 -2.19 2.69
C LEU A 115 -13.85 -1.48 1.49
N MET A 116 -14.29 -0.24 1.66
CA MET A 116 -14.81 0.58 0.56
C MET A 116 -13.77 0.83 -0.53
N GLY A 117 -12.51 1.10 -0.14
CA GLY A 117 -11.41 1.27 -1.08
C GLY A 117 -11.15 0.02 -1.92
N ILE A 118 -11.14 -1.17 -1.31
CA ILE A 118 -10.99 -2.44 -2.02
C ILE A 118 -12.21 -2.72 -2.91
N GLY A 119 -13.42 -2.46 -2.42
CA GLY A 119 -14.65 -2.61 -3.20
C GLY A 119 -14.64 -1.74 -4.45
N LEU A 120 -14.30 -0.46 -4.30
CA LEU A 120 -14.19 0.50 -5.40
C LEU A 120 -13.07 0.11 -6.38
N SER A 121 -11.91 -0.32 -5.88
CA SER A 121 -10.80 -0.79 -6.71
C SER A 121 -11.22 -2.00 -7.57
N ARG A 122 -11.92 -2.97 -7.00
CA ARG A 122 -12.45 -4.12 -7.76
C ARG A 122 -13.48 -3.70 -8.79
N LEU A 123 -14.36 -2.76 -8.46
CA LEU A 123 -15.34 -2.23 -9.41
C LEU A 123 -14.66 -1.55 -10.60
N LEU A 124 -13.60 -0.78 -10.36
CA LEU A 124 -12.84 -0.09 -11.41
C LEU A 124 -11.99 -1.06 -12.26
N LEU A 125 -11.59 -2.22 -11.73
CA LEU A 125 -10.88 -3.24 -12.50
C LEU A 125 -11.74 -3.82 -13.65
N ILE A 126 -13.06 -3.84 -13.53
CA ILE A 126 -13.96 -4.36 -14.57
C ILE A 126 -13.84 -3.53 -15.85
N PRO A 127 -14.15 -2.21 -15.87
CA PRO A 127 -13.98 -1.39 -17.06
C PRO A 127 -12.51 -1.24 -17.46
N GLY A 128 -11.57 -1.23 -16.49
CA GLY A 128 -10.14 -1.17 -16.72
C GLY A 128 -9.65 -2.36 -17.55
N ASN A 129 -10.05 -3.57 -17.21
CA ASN A 129 -9.69 -4.77 -17.97
C ASN A 129 -10.31 -4.79 -19.36
N MET A 130 -11.55 -4.30 -19.52
CA MET A 130 -12.17 -4.15 -20.86
C MET A 130 -11.38 -3.19 -21.75
N LEU A 131 -10.85 -2.11 -21.18
CA LEU A 131 -10.03 -1.15 -21.91
C LEU A 131 -8.66 -1.74 -22.27
N ILE A 132 -8.00 -2.41 -21.32
CA ILE A 132 -6.71 -3.08 -21.56
C ILE A 132 -6.84 -4.11 -22.70
N GLN A 133 -7.88 -4.94 -22.70
CA GLN A 133 -8.10 -5.96 -23.72
C GLN A 133 -8.38 -5.35 -25.12
N LYS A 134 -8.98 -4.17 -25.18
CA LYS A 134 -9.19 -3.46 -26.46
C LYS A 134 -7.90 -2.87 -27.03
N ILE A 135 -6.98 -2.44 -26.18
CA ILE A 135 -5.71 -1.81 -26.59
C ILE A 135 -4.65 -2.87 -26.85
N ALA A 136 -4.56 -3.89 -26.01
CA ALA A 136 -3.57 -4.96 -26.07
C ALA A 136 -4.08 -6.12 -26.94
N VAL A 137 -4.34 -5.84 -28.22
CA VAL A 137 -4.78 -6.85 -29.19
C VAL A 137 -3.77 -8.00 -29.27
N GLY A 138 -4.20 -9.21 -28.91
CA GLY A 138 -3.40 -10.44 -28.99
C GLY A 138 -2.64 -10.82 -27.71
N THR A 139 -2.82 -10.10 -26.59
CA THR A 139 -2.26 -10.47 -25.29
C THR A 139 -3.36 -10.64 -24.25
N SER A 140 -3.30 -11.71 -23.45
CA SER A 140 -4.25 -11.97 -22.36
C SER A 140 -3.81 -11.28 -21.05
N VAL A 141 -3.40 -10.02 -21.13
CA VAL A 141 -3.02 -9.24 -19.93
C VAL A 141 -4.28 -8.81 -19.18
N VAL A 142 -4.39 -9.20 -17.93
CA VAL A 142 -5.51 -8.86 -17.04
C VAL A 142 -4.96 -8.30 -15.73
N ALA A 143 -5.44 -7.13 -15.34
CA ALA A 143 -5.13 -6.57 -14.04
C ALA A 143 -5.96 -7.28 -12.96
N VAL A 144 -5.29 -7.83 -11.96
CA VAL A 144 -5.94 -8.52 -10.83
C VAL A 144 -5.48 -7.94 -9.52
N LEU A 145 -6.39 -7.87 -8.56
CA LEU A 145 -6.06 -7.53 -7.17
C LEU A 145 -6.01 -8.82 -6.35
N PRO A 146 -4.80 -9.30 -5.97
CA PRO A 146 -4.67 -10.50 -5.15
C PRO A 146 -5.33 -10.29 -3.79
N TRP A 147 -6.04 -11.31 -3.29
CA TRP A 147 -6.73 -11.21 -2.00
C TRP A 147 -5.79 -10.91 -0.81
N LYS A 148 -4.55 -11.44 -0.86
CA LYS A 148 -3.51 -11.15 0.14
C LYS A 148 -3.17 -9.65 0.20
N ALA A 149 -2.99 -9.03 -0.98
CA ALA A 149 -2.75 -7.59 -1.05
C ALA A 149 -3.96 -6.79 -0.55
N ALA A 150 -5.18 -7.21 -0.89
CA ALA A 150 -6.40 -6.57 -0.40
C ALA A 150 -6.46 -6.56 1.15
N VAL A 151 -6.19 -7.70 1.80
CA VAL A 151 -6.17 -7.80 3.27
C VAL A 151 -5.09 -6.90 3.88
N VAL A 152 -3.88 -6.91 3.31
CA VAL A 152 -2.78 -6.05 3.79
C VAL A 152 -3.14 -4.57 3.67
N LEU A 153 -3.77 -4.16 2.57
CA LEU A 153 -4.17 -2.76 2.36
C LEU A 153 -5.27 -2.32 3.34
N VAL A 154 -6.26 -3.17 3.63
CA VAL A 154 -7.28 -2.88 4.65
C VAL A 154 -6.65 -2.77 6.04
N ALA A 155 -5.75 -3.69 6.39
CA ALA A 155 -5.03 -3.63 7.65
C ALA A 155 -4.18 -2.34 7.76
N LEU A 156 -3.47 -1.99 6.70
CA LEU A 156 -2.67 -0.76 6.64
C LEU A 156 -3.55 0.49 6.79
N ALA A 157 -4.67 0.58 6.08
CA ALA A 157 -5.63 1.68 6.21
C ALA A 157 -6.13 1.81 7.66
N THR A 158 -6.51 0.69 8.27
CA THR A 158 -6.99 0.66 9.66
C THR A 158 -5.91 1.13 10.64
N VAL A 159 -4.69 0.63 10.51
CA VAL A 159 -3.55 1.03 11.36
C VAL A 159 -3.25 2.52 11.23
N LEU A 160 -3.19 3.05 10.00
CA LEU A 160 -2.94 4.48 9.77
C LEU A 160 -4.05 5.36 10.35
N THR A 161 -5.31 4.94 10.26
CA THR A 161 -6.44 5.65 10.84
C THR A 161 -6.35 5.68 12.37
N ILE A 162 -6.02 4.56 13.01
CA ILE A 162 -5.82 4.48 14.45
C ILE A 162 -4.66 5.39 14.88
N LEU A 163 -3.52 5.36 14.17
CA LEU A 163 -2.38 6.21 14.47
C LEU A 163 -2.75 7.70 14.36
N GLY A 164 -3.48 8.10 13.32
CA GLY A 164 -3.98 9.46 13.15
C GLY A 164 -4.92 9.89 14.27
N GLY A 165 -5.80 9.01 14.73
CA GLY A 165 -6.77 9.25 15.81
C GLY A 165 -6.19 9.15 17.22
N PHE A 166 -5.01 8.56 17.40
CA PHE A 166 -4.45 8.28 18.73
C PHE A 166 -4.17 9.55 19.55
N ILE A 167 -3.57 10.58 18.93
CA ILE A 167 -3.24 11.84 19.59
C ILE A 167 -4.51 12.57 20.08
N PRO A 168 -5.55 12.80 19.23
CA PRO A 168 -6.77 13.44 19.67
C PRO A 168 -7.53 12.60 20.70
N ALA A 169 -7.59 11.27 20.58
CA ALA A 169 -8.22 10.39 21.59
C ALA A 169 -7.58 10.54 22.96
N LYS A 170 -6.25 10.63 23.04
CA LYS A 170 -5.52 10.86 24.27
C LYS A 170 -5.78 12.26 24.85
N THR A 171 -5.92 13.26 23.99
CA THR A 171 -6.24 14.63 24.39
C THR A 171 -7.66 14.71 24.97
N ALA A 172 -8.64 14.06 24.32
CA ALA A 172 -10.00 13.93 24.83
C ALA A 172 -10.05 13.33 26.24
N SER A 173 -9.33 12.24 26.45
CA SER A 173 -9.31 11.53 27.76
C SER A 173 -8.71 12.37 28.90
N ARG A 174 -7.89 13.37 28.59
CA ARG A 174 -7.23 14.26 29.57
C ARG A 174 -8.00 15.55 29.85
N SER A 175 -9.14 15.79 29.19
CA SER A 175 -9.96 16.98 29.41
C SER A 175 -10.40 17.08 30.88
N ASP A 176 -10.25 18.28 31.45
CA ASP A 176 -10.66 18.56 32.84
C ASP A 176 -12.18 18.75 32.89
N PRO A 177 -12.91 17.93 33.69
CA PRO A 177 -14.38 18.04 33.77
C PRO A 177 -14.86 19.42 34.21
N VAL A 178 -14.13 20.08 35.12
CA VAL A 178 -14.52 21.39 35.64
C VAL A 178 -14.40 22.46 34.56
N LYS A 179 -13.34 22.42 33.76
CA LYS A 179 -13.14 23.35 32.65
C LYS A 179 -14.13 23.09 31.50
N ALA A 180 -14.46 21.81 31.24
CA ALA A 180 -15.41 21.42 30.20
C ALA A 180 -16.86 21.89 30.49
N LEU A 181 -17.24 21.94 31.77
CA LEU A 181 -18.57 22.40 32.20
C LEU A 181 -18.67 23.92 32.35
N ARG A 182 -17.53 24.64 32.49
CA ARG A 182 -17.47 26.10 32.58
C ARG A 182 -17.25 26.82 31.24
N ALA A 183 -16.92 26.07 30.17
CA ALA A 183 -16.76 26.66 28.85
C ALA A 183 -18.15 26.95 28.25
N GLU A 184 -18.59 28.17 28.41
CA GLU A 184 -19.64 28.81 27.58
C GLU A 184 -19.04 29.37 26.32
#